data_2a019536cc7eefda207fe2d2dadc67da
#
_entry.id   2a019536cc7eefda207fe2d2dadc67da
#
_cell.length_a   1.000
_cell.length_b   1.000
_cell.length_c   1.000
_cell.angle_alpha   90.00
_cell.angle_beta   90.00
_cell.angle_gamma   90.00
#
_symmetry.space_group_name_H-M   'P 1'
#
loop_
_entity.id
_entity.type
_entity.pdbx_description
1 polymer ?
#
loop_
_entity_poly.entity_id
_entity_poly.type
_entity_poly.pdbx_seq_one_letter_code
_entity_poly.pdbx_strand_id
1 'polypeptide(L)'
;FVKDSYLKKLVTWQEGDCFQNQKIDSLRGKLLATGLFSRADVKLPEIAGQGGSIPVEIILQPKAQRSVKAGLSYYTDEGVGIALGWEHRNFFGSAEKFNADLDLSTLEQRLDLTLGKPFFMRKDQSLSLNLFIAREDTDAFEQFGTGTGFEIKRNINKRLSATLGADIELTRIKEDNGEEETYGLFSPVASVLYDSRNNNLDPTKGWLLRLRTEPYIDAFGESAPFVKSVFRGQTYYAVHDRVTLAGRVALGVIAGEESADIPATKRFFAGGGGSVRGFGYQEIGPQEDNDPVGGRSLVEFSGEARFKIMDKFGAVAFVDAGDVDENTMPKLNDLSIGAGLGARYYTDFGPLRFDVGVPLNKRDNLDDNFQIYISIGQAF
;
A
#
# COMPACT_ATOMS: atom_id res chain seq x y z
N PHE A 1 -30.00 7.51 -3.45
CA PHE A 1 -28.64 7.78 -2.98
C PHE A 1 -27.92 6.47 -2.61
N VAL A 2 -28.35 5.77 -1.59
CA VAL A 2 -27.83 4.45 -1.22
C VAL A 2 -29.00 3.45 -1.35
N LYS A 3 -28.75 2.29 -1.93
CA LYS A 3 -29.77 1.26 -2.11
C LYS A 3 -30.22 0.66 -0.77
N ASP A 4 -31.52 0.51 -0.57
CA ASP A 4 -32.09 -0.10 0.64
C ASP A 4 -31.57 -1.51 0.87
N SER A 5 -31.34 -2.27 -0.20
CA SER A 5 -30.77 -3.61 -0.14
C SER A 5 -29.35 -3.65 0.49
N TYR A 6 -28.59 -2.57 0.35
CA TYR A 6 -27.30 -2.44 1.03
C TYR A 6 -27.47 -2.08 2.50
N LEU A 7 -28.34 -1.10 2.81
CA LEU A 7 -28.63 -0.69 4.19
C LEU A 7 -29.15 -1.86 5.05
N LYS A 8 -30.03 -2.67 4.48
CA LYS A 8 -30.53 -3.88 5.14
C LYS A 8 -29.44 -4.89 5.50
N LYS A 9 -28.33 -4.97 4.76
CA LYS A 9 -27.19 -5.85 5.12
C LYS A 9 -26.45 -5.40 6.38
N LEU A 10 -26.52 -4.13 6.74
CA LEU A 10 -25.88 -3.56 7.94
C LEU A 10 -26.70 -3.87 9.21
N VAL A 11 -28.00 -4.06 9.08
CA VAL A 11 -28.90 -4.43 10.18
C VAL A 11 -28.58 -5.86 10.64
N THR A 12 -28.51 -6.05 11.96
CA THR A 12 -28.13 -7.33 12.59
C THR A 12 -29.28 -8.03 13.30
N TRP A 13 -30.48 -7.49 13.23
CA TRP A 13 -31.68 -8.06 13.81
C TRP A 13 -32.77 -8.26 12.75
N GLN A 14 -33.80 -9.02 13.09
CA GLN A 14 -35.00 -9.24 12.29
C GLN A 14 -36.21 -8.64 13.00
N GLU A 15 -37.31 -8.43 12.26
CA GLU A 15 -38.61 -8.05 12.86
C GLU A 15 -39.02 -9.12 13.85
N GLY A 16 -39.45 -8.71 15.05
CA GLY A 16 -39.82 -9.60 16.15
C GLY A 16 -38.69 -9.93 17.13
N ASP A 17 -37.46 -9.55 16.84
CA ASP A 17 -36.37 -9.68 17.82
C ASP A 17 -36.58 -8.74 19.03
N CYS A 18 -36.13 -9.17 20.22
CA CYS A 18 -36.13 -8.30 21.40
C CYS A 18 -35.29 -7.06 21.16
N PHE A 19 -35.85 -5.91 21.53
CA PHE A 19 -35.16 -4.62 21.45
C PHE A 19 -33.93 -4.60 22.34
N GLN A 20 -32.78 -4.14 21.79
CA GLN A 20 -31.49 -3.99 22.47
C GLN A 20 -30.82 -2.72 22.02
N ASN A 21 -30.55 -1.76 22.93
CA ASN A 21 -29.83 -0.51 22.63
C ASN A 21 -28.47 -0.77 21.99
N GLN A 22 -27.76 -1.80 22.45
CA GLN A 22 -26.44 -2.15 21.92
C GLN A 22 -26.47 -2.52 20.42
N LYS A 23 -27.55 -3.14 19.92
CA LYS A 23 -27.71 -3.42 18.48
C LYS A 23 -27.90 -2.12 17.68
N ILE A 24 -28.62 -1.14 18.24
CA ILE A 24 -28.84 0.18 17.64
C ILE A 24 -27.53 0.94 17.56
N ASP A 25 -26.76 1.02 18.64
CA ASP A 25 -25.46 1.70 18.65
C ASP A 25 -24.47 1.04 17.68
N SER A 26 -24.50 -0.29 17.62
CA SER A 26 -23.70 -1.04 16.64
C SER A 26 -24.08 -0.70 15.20
N LEU A 27 -25.38 -0.58 14.89
CA LEU A 27 -25.82 -0.19 13.54
C LEU A 27 -25.40 1.23 13.22
N ARG A 28 -25.57 2.18 14.15
CA ARG A 28 -25.10 3.56 13.98
C ARG A 28 -23.60 3.62 13.67
N GLY A 29 -22.79 2.90 14.45
CA GLY A 29 -21.35 2.79 14.21
C GLY A 29 -21.02 2.21 12.83
N LYS A 30 -21.72 1.15 12.40
CA LYS A 30 -21.55 0.57 11.06
C LYS A 30 -21.94 1.52 9.94
N LEU A 31 -23.06 2.26 10.07
CA LEU A 31 -23.49 3.25 9.08
C LEU A 31 -22.45 4.36 8.91
N LEU A 32 -21.95 4.91 10.02
CA LEU A 32 -20.88 5.95 9.98
C LEU A 32 -19.57 5.39 9.43
N ALA A 33 -19.22 4.16 9.78
CA ALA A 33 -17.99 3.49 9.29
C ALA A 33 -18.01 3.22 7.77
N THR A 34 -19.18 3.26 7.11
CA THR A 34 -19.25 3.19 5.64
C THR A 34 -18.61 4.40 4.96
N GLY A 35 -18.48 5.53 5.67
CA GLY A 35 -18.03 6.82 5.11
C GLY A 35 -19.05 7.49 4.18
N LEU A 36 -20.27 6.94 4.04
CA LEU A 36 -21.34 7.49 3.19
C LEU A 36 -22.18 8.53 3.90
N PHE A 37 -22.19 8.52 5.22
CA PHE A 37 -23.02 9.38 6.06
C PHE A 37 -22.14 10.19 7.02
N SER A 38 -22.49 11.46 7.15
CA SER A 38 -21.89 12.38 8.15
C SER A 38 -22.57 12.23 9.51
N ARG A 39 -23.86 11.83 9.52
CA ARG A 39 -24.67 11.64 10.72
C ARG A 39 -25.65 10.50 10.51
N ALA A 40 -25.90 9.73 11.57
CA ALA A 40 -26.91 8.67 11.64
C ALA A 40 -27.67 8.83 12.97
N ASP A 41 -28.86 9.38 12.92
CA ASP A 41 -29.71 9.53 14.10
C ASP A 41 -30.73 8.40 14.12
N VAL A 42 -30.92 7.81 15.28
CA VAL A 42 -31.96 6.80 15.50
C VAL A 42 -33.05 7.41 16.40
N LYS A 43 -34.25 7.50 15.86
CA LYS A 43 -35.40 7.91 16.61
C LYS A 43 -36.18 6.68 17.06
N LEU A 44 -36.50 6.64 18.34
CA LEU A 44 -37.36 5.65 18.94
C LEU A 44 -38.64 6.36 19.41
N PRO A 45 -39.82 5.77 19.23
CA PRO A 45 -41.02 6.36 19.75
C PRO A 45 -41.04 6.33 21.28
N GLU A 46 -41.68 7.32 21.90
CA GLU A 46 -41.80 7.42 23.36
C GLU A 46 -42.75 6.30 23.92
N ILE A 47 -43.63 5.79 23.09
CA ILE A 47 -44.62 4.73 23.46
C ILE A 47 -44.46 3.59 22.47
N ALA A 48 -44.41 2.36 23.00
CA ALA A 48 -44.47 1.15 22.16
C ALA A 48 -45.76 1.11 21.31
N GLY A 49 -45.62 0.72 20.05
CA GLY A 49 -46.76 0.57 19.14
C GLY A 49 -47.73 -0.56 19.56
N GLN A 50 -48.84 -0.68 18.87
CA GLN A 50 -49.79 -1.76 19.08
C GLN A 50 -49.09 -3.12 18.94
N GLY A 51 -49.25 -4.01 19.93
CA GLY A 51 -48.57 -5.31 19.96
C GLY A 51 -47.18 -5.32 20.56
N GLY A 52 -46.74 -4.20 21.20
CA GLY A 52 -45.42 -4.12 21.87
C GLY A 52 -44.24 -3.96 20.91
N SER A 53 -44.49 -3.73 19.62
CA SER A 53 -43.40 -3.47 18.64
C SER A 53 -42.88 -2.05 18.75
N ILE A 54 -41.55 -1.86 18.63
CA ILE A 54 -40.88 -0.56 18.62
C ILE A 54 -40.39 -0.30 17.21
N PRO A 55 -41.02 0.61 16.43
CA PRO A 55 -40.45 1.00 15.13
C PRO A 55 -39.19 1.79 15.32
N VAL A 56 -38.15 1.44 14.59
CA VAL A 56 -36.85 2.13 14.60
C VAL A 56 -36.75 2.97 13.34
N GLU A 57 -36.79 4.31 13.50
CA GLU A 57 -36.60 5.25 12.41
C GLU A 57 -35.11 5.67 12.38
N ILE A 58 -34.47 5.52 11.22
CA ILE A 58 -33.05 5.91 11.04
C ILE A 58 -33.00 7.09 10.07
N ILE A 59 -32.57 8.25 10.57
CA ILE A 59 -32.36 9.47 9.79
C ILE A 59 -30.90 9.56 9.41
N LEU A 60 -30.61 9.48 8.12
CA LEU A 60 -29.26 9.50 7.58
C LEU A 60 -28.96 10.83 6.88
N GLN A 61 -27.88 11.48 7.27
CA GLN A 61 -27.38 12.67 6.58
C GLN A 61 -26.23 12.25 5.65
N PRO A 62 -26.38 12.41 4.32
CA PRO A 62 -25.36 12.04 3.36
C PRO A 62 -24.05 12.83 3.56
N LYS A 63 -22.93 12.17 3.28
CA LYS A 63 -21.61 12.81 3.14
C LYS A 63 -21.28 12.97 1.66
N ALA A 64 -20.36 13.90 1.33
CA ALA A 64 -19.85 14.03 -0.02
C ALA A 64 -19.31 12.68 -0.53
N GLN A 65 -19.81 12.25 -1.70
CA GLN A 65 -19.46 10.94 -2.26
C GLN A 65 -18.14 10.93 -3.00
N ARG A 66 -17.67 12.10 -3.42
CA ARG A 66 -16.46 12.26 -4.23
C ARG A 66 -15.40 12.97 -3.42
N SER A 67 -14.17 12.57 -3.61
CA SER A 67 -12.98 13.31 -3.15
C SER A 67 -11.92 13.30 -4.23
N VAL A 68 -11.17 14.39 -4.26
CA VAL A 68 -9.96 14.53 -5.06
C VAL A 68 -8.79 14.60 -4.10
N LYS A 69 -7.70 13.96 -4.45
CA LYS A 69 -6.44 14.02 -3.75
C LYS A 69 -5.39 14.53 -4.72
N ALA A 70 -4.44 15.30 -4.23
CA ALA A 70 -3.27 15.72 -5.00
C ALA A 70 -2.05 15.61 -4.08
N GLY A 71 -0.96 15.11 -4.61
CA GLY A 71 0.33 14.98 -3.94
C GLY A 71 1.44 15.50 -4.82
N LEU A 72 2.50 16.01 -4.19
CA LEU A 72 3.75 16.38 -4.82
C LEU A 72 4.88 15.70 -4.07
N SER A 73 5.85 15.20 -4.79
CA SER A 73 7.09 14.68 -4.26
C SER A 73 8.28 15.21 -5.07
N TYR A 74 9.41 15.24 -4.44
CA TYR A 74 10.69 15.50 -5.08
C TYR A 74 11.76 14.66 -4.40
N TYR A 75 12.43 13.85 -5.17
CA TYR A 75 13.59 13.08 -4.73
C TYR A 75 14.74 13.40 -5.67
N THR A 76 15.95 13.49 -5.14
CA THR A 76 17.12 13.86 -5.95
C THR A 76 17.45 12.83 -7.02
N ASP A 77 17.14 11.59 -6.76
CA ASP A 77 17.34 10.41 -7.60
C ASP A 77 16.17 10.10 -8.54
N GLU A 78 14.93 10.44 -8.16
CA GLU A 78 13.72 10.12 -8.95
C GLU A 78 13.11 11.35 -9.63
N GLY A 79 13.54 12.57 -9.23
CA GLY A 79 13.01 13.83 -9.75
C GLY A 79 11.68 14.25 -9.12
N VAL A 80 10.87 14.99 -9.89
CA VAL A 80 9.56 15.50 -9.47
C VAL A 80 8.47 14.47 -9.71
N GLY A 81 7.65 14.20 -8.70
CA GLY A 81 6.45 13.37 -8.80
C GLY A 81 5.17 14.13 -8.51
N ILE A 82 4.12 13.83 -9.26
CA ILE A 82 2.75 14.33 -9.07
C ILE A 82 1.82 13.13 -8.94
N ALA A 83 1.07 13.07 -7.85
CA ALA A 83 0.04 12.07 -7.62
C ALA A 83 -1.34 12.74 -7.62
N LEU A 84 -2.26 12.26 -8.45
CA LEU A 84 -3.64 12.72 -8.51
C LEU A 84 -4.57 11.55 -8.25
N GLY A 85 -5.50 11.70 -7.31
CA GLY A 85 -6.47 10.66 -6.99
C GLY A 85 -7.89 11.18 -7.06
N TRP A 86 -8.79 10.41 -7.63
CA TRP A 86 -10.23 10.64 -7.61
C TRP A 86 -10.94 9.42 -7.02
N GLU A 87 -11.75 9.63 -6.01
CA GLU A 87 -12.52 8.59 -5.33
C GLU A 87 -14.02 8.88 -5.42
N HIS A 88 -14.81 7.85 -5.75
CA HIS A 88 -16.27 7.84 -5.59
C HIS A 88 -16.71 6.71 -4.67
N ARG A 89 -17.29 7.05 -3.50
CA ARG A 89 -17.58 6.09 -2.40
C ARG A 89 -18.83 5.27 -2.55
N ASN A 90 -19.64 5.53 -3.56
CA ASN A 90 -20.92 4.83 -3.77
C ASN A 90 -21.28 4.79 -5.26
N PHE A 91 -20.40 4.22 -6.07
CA PHE A 91 -20.44 4.33 -7.53
C PHE A 91 -21.73 3.76 -8.14
N PHE A 92 -22.18 2.60 -7.67
CA PHE A 92 -23.41 1.93 -8.13
C PHE A 92 -24.54 1.96 -7.08
N GLY A 93 -24.38 2.63 -5.94
CA GLY A 93 -25.39 2.79 -4.90
C GLY A 93 -25.39 1.73 -3.79
N SER A 94 -24.40 0.82 -3.77
CA SER A 94 -24.25 -0.19 -2.70
C SER A 94 -22.88 -0.08 -2.01
N ALA A 95 -22.39 1.14 -1.85
CA ALA A 95 -21.09 1.48 -1.28
C ALA A 95 -19.90 0.91 -2.10
N GLU A 96 -20.09 0.68 -3.39
CA GLU A 96 -18.98 0.37 -4.26
C GLU A 96 -18.06 1.60 -4.35
N LYS A 97 -16.77 1.39 -4.05
CA LYS A 97 -15.74 2.43 -4.16
C LYS A 97 -15.07 2.34 -5.51
N PHE A 98 -15.08 3.42 -6.25
CA PHE A 98 -14.28 3.54 -7.47
C PHE A 98 -13.17 4.56 -7.20
N ASN A 99 -11.94 4.16 -7.45
CA ASN A 99 -10.75 5.00 -7.39
C ASN A 99 -10.11 5.07 -8.78
N ALA A 100 -9.64 6.25 -9.14
CA ALA A 100 -8.75 6.47 -10.25
C ALA A 100 -7.56 7.26 -9.71
N ASP A 101 -6.39 6.62 -9.70
CA ASP A 101 -5.15 7.18 -9.19
C ASP A 101 -4.16 7.30 -10.35
N LEU A 102 -3.60 8.49 -10.54
CA LEU A 102 -2.63 8.84 -11.58
C LEU A 102 -1.35 9.31 -10.92
N ASP A 103 -0.28 8.57 -11.11
CA ASP A 103 1.06 8.90 -10.68
C ASP A 103 1.92 9.27 -11.89
N LEU A 104 2.56 10.43 -11.82
CA LEU A 104 3.41 10.98 -12.88
C LEU A 104 4.74 11.39 -12.26
N SER A 105 5.80 10.76 -12.68
CA SER A 105 7.18 11.18 -12.38
C SER A 105 8.05 11.11 -13.64
N THR A 106 9.31 11.47 -13.50
CA THR A 106 10.28 11.31 -14.59
C THR A 106 10.51 9.84 -14.91
N LEU A 107 10.46 8.96 -13.91
CA LEU A 107 10.72 7.52 -14.05
C LEU A 107 9.45 6.71 -14.33
N GLU A 108 8.29 7.12 -13.80
CA GLU A 108 7.04 6.35 -13.91
C GLU A 108 5.85 7.23 -14.28
N GLN A 109 5.04 6.75 -15.23
CA GLN A 109 3.71 7.28 -15.50
C GLN A 109 2.72 6.12 -15.38
N ARG A 110 1.84 6.20 -14.37
CA ARG A 110 0.94 5.11 -14.02
C ARG A 110 -0.48 5.58 -13.77
N LEU A 111 -1.44 4.91 -14.35
CA LEU A 111 -2.87 5.06 -14.08
C LEU A 111 -3.41 3.75 -13.50
N ASP A 112 -3.93 3.81 -12.28
CA ASP A 112 -4.63 2.71 -11.63
C ASP A 112 -6.12 3.01 -11.50
N LEU A 113 -6.96 2.08 -11.94
CA LEU A 113 -8.41 2.10 -11.75
C LEU A 113 -8.80 0.94 -10.85
N THR A 114 -9.48 1.23 -9.74
CA THR A 114 -9.90 0.20 -8.79
C THR A 114 -11.39 0.32 -8.49
N LEU A 115 -12.13 -0.79 -8.60
CA LEU A 115 -13.52 -0.91 -8.20
C LEU A 115 -13.67 -1.89 -7.03
N GLY A 116 -13.94 -1.38 -5.85
CA GLY A 116 -14.16 -2.18 -4.63
C GLY A 116 -15.64 -2.39 -4.33
N LYS A 117 -16.07 -3.64 -4.13
CA LYS A 117 -17.43 -4.02 -3.77
C LYS A 117 -17.46 -4.66 -2.37
N PRO A 118 -18.02 -3.98 -1.35
CA PRO A 118 -18.19 -4.57 -0.02
C PRO A 118 -19.27 -5.64 -0.01
N PHE A 119 -19.25 -6.51 1.00
CA PHE A 119 -20.26 -7.58 1.22
C PHE A 119 -20.42 -8.50 0.00
N PHE A 120 -19.31 -8.80 -0.68
CA PHE A 120 -19.29 -9.74 -1.78
C PHE A 120 -19.45 -11.16 -1.25
N MET A 121 -20.53 -11.84 -1.65
CA MET A 121 -20.92 -13.18 -1.18
C MET A 121 -21.16 -13.28 0.34
N ARG A 122 -20.37 -12.63 1.19
CA ARG A 122 -20.43 -12.67 2.66
C ARG A 122 -20.25 -11.26 3.24
N LYS A 123 -20.75 -11.04 4.48
CA LYS A 123 -20.64 -9.74 5.17
C LYS A 123 -19.19 -9.37 5.56
N ASP A 124 -18.31 -10.36 5.68
CA ASP A 124 -16.91 -10.24 6.02
C ASP A 124 -15.98 -10.24 4.80
N GLN A 125 -16.55 -10.21 3.57
CA GLN A 125 -15.81 -10.26 2.32
C GLN A 125 -16.01 -9.01 1.47
N SER A 126 -14.97 -8.62 0.74
CA SER A 126 -15.03 -7.62 -0.32
C SER A 126 -14.33 -8.15 -1.58
N LEU A 127 -14.84 -7.73 -2.74
CA LEU A 127 -14.20 -7.93 -4.04
C LEU A 127 -13.57 -6.62 -4.46
N SER A 128 -12.36 -6.66 -4.98
CA SER A 128 -11.69 -5.58 -5.67
C SER A 128 -11.38 -6.00 -7.10
N LEU A 129 -11.66 -5.14 -8.05
CA LEU A 129 -11.24 -5.27 -9.45
C LEU A 129 -10.26 -4.14 -9.71
N ASN A 130 -9.15 -4.45 -10.35
CA ASN A 130 -8.11 -3.48 -10.71
C ASN A 130 -7.81 -3.54 -12.21
N LEU A 131 -7.48 -2.40 -12.75
CA LEU A 131 -6.94 -2.21 -14.09
C LEU A 131 -5.82 -1.19 -13.97
N PHE A 132 -4.68 -1.43 -14.63
CA PHE A 132 -3.63 -0.43 -14.70
C PHE A 132 -3.06 -0.30 -16.12
N ILE A 133 -2.48 0.85 -16.37
CA ILE A 133 -1.58 1.15 -17.48
C ILE A 133 -0.38 1.85 -16.88
N ALA A 134 0.82 1.40 -17.22
CA ALA A 134 2.07 1.98 -16.72
C ALA A 134 3.13 2.07 -17.83
N ARG A 135 3.89 3.16 -17.79
CA ARG A 135 5.19 3.28 -18.45
C ARG A 135 6.21 3.58 -17.37
N GLU A 136 7.32 2.87 -17.39
CA GLU A 136 8.45 3.08 -16.51
C GLU A 136 9.72 3.14 -17.34
N ASP A 137 10.63 4.05 -16.98
CA ASP A 137 11.87 4.33 -17.69
C ASP A 137 12.93 4.62 -16.62
N THR A 138 13.73 3.63 -16.31
CA THR A 138 14.74 3.63 -15.26
C THR A 138 16.07 3.18 -15.84
N ASP A 139 17.15 3.31 -15.07
CA ASP A 139 18.46 2.81 -15.47
C ASP A 139 18.51 1.27 -15.56
N ALA A 140 17.52 0.57 -14.97
CA ALA A 140 17.44 -0.89 -15.01
C ALA A 140 16.69 -1.41 -16.27
N PHE A 141 15.64 -0.71 -16.71
CA PHE A 141 14.81 -1.12 -17.84
C PHE A 141 13.84 -0.02 -18.28
N GLU A 142 13.41 -0.10 -19.53
CA GLU A 142 12.20 0.57 -20.00
C GLU A 142 11.05 -0.42 -20.08
N GLN A 143 9.85 -0.05 -19.59
CA GLN A 143 8.65 -0.86 -19.76
C GLN A 143 7.45 -0.06 -20.22
N PHE A 144 6.56 -0.72 -20.96
CA PHE A 144 5.18 -0.32 -21.15
C PHE A 144 4.26 -1.51 -20.91
N GLY A 145 3.37 -1.39 -19.93
CA GLY A 145 2.52 -2.49 -19.51
C GLY A 145 1.09 -2.09 -19.18
N THR A 146 0.21 -3.06 -19.27
CA THR A 146 -1.18 -2.97 -18.80
C THR A 146 -1.57 -4.27 -18.15
N GLY A 147 -2.44 -4.20 -17.16
CA GLY A 147 -2.90 -5.40 -16.50
C GLY A 147 -4.24 -5.22 -15.81
N THR A 148 -4.88 -6.33 -15.53
CA THR A 148 -6.15 -6.38 -14.83
C THR A 148 -6.17 -7.56 -13.88
N GLY A 149 -6.93 -7.44 -12.82
CA GLY A 149 -7.06 -8.53 -11.88
C GLY A 149 -8.24 -8.37 -10.93
N PHE A 150 -8.39 -9.35 -10.08
CA PHE A 150 -9.37 -9.32 -9.01
C PHE A 150 -8.78 -9.87 -7.72
N GLU A 151 -9.25 -9.33 -6.61
CA GLU A 151 -8.91 -9.81 -5.28
C GLU A 151 -10.18 -9.95 -4.42
N ILE A 152 -10.34 -11.08 -3.74
CA ILE A 152 -11.35 -11.33 -2.73
C ILE A 152 -10.68 -11.28 -1.37
N LYS A 153 -10.92 -10.20 -0.63
CA LYS A 153 -10.43 -10.03 0.73
C LYS A 153 -11.48 -10.48 1.73
N ARG A 154 -11.10 -11.32 2.69
CA ARG A 154 -11.91 -11.74 3.83
C ARG A 154 -11.31 -11.23 5.14
N ASN A 155 -12.11 -10.52 5.93
CA ASN A 155 -11.75 -10.10 7.28
C ASN A 155 -12.05 -11.26 8.25
N ILE A 156 -11.01 -11.97 8.70
CA ILE A 156 -11.14 -13.08 9.67
C ILE A 156 -11.52 -12.54 11.04
N ASN A 157 -10.90 -11.42 11.42
CA ASN A 157 -11.25 -10.63 12.58
C ASN A 157 -10.89 -9.15 12.37
N LYS A 158 -10.94 -8.31 13.42
CA LYS A 158 -10.65 -6.87 13.33
C LYS A 158 -9.22 -6.53 12.92
N ARG A 159 -8.27 -7.47 13.06
CA ARG A 159 -6.84 -7.25 12.81
C ARG A 159 -6.30 -8.14 11.69
N LEU A 160 -6.92 -9.29 11.45
CA LEU A 160 -6.43 -10.28 10.49
C LEU A 160 -7.36 -10.37 9.29
N SER A 161 -6.78 -10.27 8.11
CA SER A 161 -7.48 -10.51 6.84
C SER A 161 -6.63 -11.40 5.92
N ALA A 162 -7.31 -12.14 5.07
CA ALA A 162 -6.70 -12.93 4.00
C ALA A 162 -7.30 -12.49 2.65
N THR A 163 -6.47 -12.52 1.62
CA THR A 163 -6.83 -12.16 0.25
C THR A 163 -6.43 -13.29 -0.69
N LEU A 164 -7.33 -13.63 -1.61
CA LEU A 164 -7.07 -14.49 -2.74
C LEU A 164 -7.51 -13.77 -4.01
N GLY A 165 -6.75 -13.91 -5.08
CA GLY A 165 -7.03 -13.24 -6.34
C GLY A 165 -6.25 -13.83 -7.49
N ALA A 166 -6.32 -13.15 -8.62
CA ALA A 166 -5.48 -13.40 -9.78
C ALA A 166 -5.32 -12.12 -10.59
N ASP A 167 -4.15 -11.96 -11.17
CA ASP A 167 -3.77 -10.86 -12.04
C ASP A 167 -3.35 -11.40 -13.42
N ILE A 168 -3.64 -10.63 -14.46
CA ILE A 168 -3.16 -10.83 -15.83
C ILE A 168 -2.48 -9.53 -16.23
N GLU A 169 -1.28 -9.63 -16.77
CA GLU A 169 -0.48 -8.50 -17.22
C GLU A 169 0.08 -8.77 -18.61
N LEU A 170 0.01 -7.78 -19.46
CA LEU A 170 0.70 -7.73 -20.73
C LEU A 170 1.71 -6.59 -20.65
N THR A 171 2.97 -6.93 -20.72
CA THR A 171 4.05 -5.95 -20.59
C THR A 171 5.11 -6.17 -21.65
N ARG A 172 5.67 -5.08 -22.12
CA ARG A 172 6.79 -5.02 -23.03
C ARG A 172 7.94 -4.41 -22.27
N ILE A 173 9.07 -5.08 -22.22
CA ILE A 173 10.23 -4.72 -21.42
C ILE A 173 11.45 -4.69 -22.32
N LYS A 174 12.29 -3.67 -22.15
CA LYS A 174 13.60 -3.56 -22.77
C LYS A 174 14.62 -3.28 -21.68
N GLU A 175 15.54 -4.20 -21.46
CA GLU A 175 16.74 -4.00 -20.60
C GLU A 175 17.82 -3.30 -21.43
N ASP A 176 18.74 -2.57 -20.80
CA ASP A 176 19.63 -1.60 -21.47
C ASP A 176 20.42 -2.20 -22.64
N ASN A 177 20.96 -3.42 -22.49
CA ASN A 177 21.72 -4.12 -23.54
C ASN A 177 20.91 -5.22 -24.26
N GLY A 178 19.58 -5.33 -24.00
CA GLY A 178 18.70 -6.39 -24.47
C GLY A 178 17.83 -6.00 -25.68
N GLU A 179 17.24 -7.01 -26.32
CA GLU A 179 16.13 -6.84 -27.23
C GLU A 179 14.84 -6.55 -26.44
N GLU A 180 13.86 -5.93 -27.07
CA GLU A 180 12.54 -5.69 -26.49
C GLU A 180 11.77 -7.01 -26.43
N GLU A 181 11.39 -7.46 -25.25
CA GLU A 181 10.63 -8.67 -25.00
C GLU A 181 9.20 -8.38 -24.56
N THR A 182 8.26 -9.23 -24.90
CA THR A 182 6.85 -9.08 -24.57
C THR A 182 6.38 -10.27 -23.73
N TYR A 183 5.91 -10.00 -22.51
CA TYR A 183 5.44 -10.99 -21.55
C TYR A 183 3.93 -10.92 -21.39
N GLY A 184 3.29 -12.10 -21.34
CA GLY A 184 1.88 -12.27 -20.99
C GLY A 184 1.75 -13.02 -19.65
N LEU A 185 1.86 -12.30 -18.54
CA LEU A 185 1.97 -12.89 -17.21
C LEU A 185 0.59 -13.15 -16.60
N PHE A 186 0.37 -14.38 -16.15
CA PHE A 186 -0.74 -14.76 -15.28
C PHE A 186 -0.23 -15.09 -13.89
N SER A 187 -0.84 -14.50 -12.86
CA SER A 187 -0.42 -14.70 -11.48
C SER A 187 -1.62 -14.87 -10.52
N PRO A 188 -1.84 -16.07 -9.97
CA PRO A 188 -2.64 -16.23 -8.76
C PRO A 188 -2.02 -15.47 -7.59
N VAL A 189 -2.86 -14.84 -6.77
CA VAL A 189 -2.43 -14.01 -5.64
C VAL A 189 -2.94 -14.60 -4.34
N ALA A 190 -2.05 -14.76 -3.36
CA ALA A 190 -2.41 -15.08 -2.00
C ALA A 190 -1.73 -14.09 -1.03
N SER A 191 -2.48 -13.48 -0.12
CA SER A 191 -1.92 -12.56 0.87
C SER A 191 -2.60 -12.68 2.22
N VAL A 192 -1.82 -12.52 3.28
CA VAL A 192 -2.30 -12.40 4.66
C VAL A 192 -1.81 -11.09 5.23
N LEU A 193 -2.72 -10.35 5.88
CA LEU A 193 -2.44 -9.06 6.52
C LEU A 193 -2.90 -9.09 7.97
N TYR A 194 -1.98 -8.78 8.89
CA TYR A 194 -2.27 -8.46 10.28
C TYR A 194 -1.99 -6.98 10.53
N ASP A 195 -2.99 -6.23 10.96
CA ASP A 195 -2.86 -4.79 11.28
C ASP A 195 -3.45 -4.50 12.66
N SER A 196 -2.61 -4.07 13.57
CA SER A 196 -2.97 -3.67 14.93
C SER A 196 -2.57 -2.22 15.24
N ARG A 197 -2.21 -1.44 14.21
CA ARG A 197 -1.84 -0.03 14.39
C ARG A 197 -3.00 0.77 14.96
N ASN A 198 -2.67 1.74 15.79
CA ASN A 198 -3.66 2.64 16.39
C ASN A 198 -4.12 3.75 15.42
N ASN A 199 -3.31 4.08 14.42
CA ASN A 199 -3.60 5.05 13.36
C ASN A 199 -2.93 4.57 12.06
N ASN A 200 -3.58 4.76 10.90
CA ASN A 200 -3.03 4.33 9.62
C ASN A 200 -2.10 5.37 8.99
N LEU A 201 -2.28 6.66 9.30
CA LEU A 201 -1.52 7.78 8.69
C LEU A 201 -0.31 8.19 9.53
N ASP A 202 -0.43 8.15 10.85
CA ASP A 202 0.65 8.50 11.79
C ASP A 202 0.61 7.52 12.98
N PRO A 203 1.05 6.26 12.75
CA PRO A 203 1.02 5.24 13.80
C PRO A 203 2.08 5.48 14.86
N THR A 204 1.65 5.32 16.11
CA THR A 204 2.55 5.42 17.29
C THR A 204 2.62 4.11 18.07
N LYS A 205 1.74 3.16 17.81
CA LYS A 205 1.68 1.84 18.46
C LYS A 205 1.13 0.78 17.53
N GLY A 206 1.64 -0.44 17.67
CA GLY A 206 1.10 -1.62 17.00
C GLY A 206 2.00 -2.14 15.88
N TRP A 207 1.45 -3.10 15.13
CA TRP A 207 2.14 -3.85 14.09
C TRP A 207 1.32 -3.87 12.81
N LEU A 208 2.02 -3.82 11.68
CA LEU A 208 1.50 -4.19 10.37
C LEU A 208 2.39 -5.30 9.83
N LEU A 209 1.83 -6.48 9.58
CA LEU A 209 2.56 -7.61 9.00
C LEU A 209 1.81 -8.08 7.77
N ARG A 210 2.50 -8.18 6.63
CA ARG A 210 1.93 -8.66 5.37
C ARG A 210 2.85 -9.71 4.76
N LEU A 211 2.27 -10.82 4.35
CA LEU A 211 2.89 -11.79 3.46
C LEU A 211 2.05 -11.84 2.18
N ARG A 212 2.69 -11.74 1.02
CA ARG A 212 2.08 -11.88 -0.30
C ARG A 212 2.91 -12.86 -1.11
N THR A 213 2.25 -13.80 -1.77
CA THR A 213 2.87 -14.81 -2.62
C THR A 213 2.13 -14.85 -3.94
N GLU A 214 2.89 -14.84 -5.02
CA GLU A 214 2.44 -14.74 -6.41
C GLU A 214 3.26 -15.70 -7.27
N PRO A 215 2.71 -16.86 -7.62
CA PRO A 215 3.24 -17.67 -8.72
C PRO A 215 3.00 -16.93 -10.05
N TYR A 216 3.97 -16.94 -10.94
CA TYR A 216 3.89 -16.35 -12.28
C TYR A 216 4.05 -17.43 -13.34
N ILE A 217 3.23 -17.34 -14.38
CA ILE A 217 3.29 -18.15 -15.59
C ILE A 217 3.22 -17.17 -16.76
N ASP A 218 4.21 -17.23 -17.65
CA ASP A 218 4.19 -16.48 -18.89
C ASP A 218 3.49 -17.25 -19.99
N ALA A 219 2.47 -16.67 -20.58
CA ALA A 219 1.69 -17.28 -21.66
C ALA A 219 2.41 -17.26 -23.02
N PHE A 220 3.43 -16.43 -23.17
CA PHE A 220 4.21 -16.32 -24.42
C PHE A 220 5.47 -17.19 -24.40
N GLY A 221 5.90 -17.61 -23.20
CA GLY A 221 7.01 -18.54 -23.04
C GLY A 221 8.40 -17.89 -23.03
N GLU A 222 8.47 -16.57 -22.93
CA GLU A 222 9.72 -15.81 -22.82
C GLU A 222 10.34 -15.95 -21.41
N SER A 223 9.53 -16.27 -20.41
CA SER A 223 9.97 -16.52 -19.04
C SER A 223 9.49 -17.86 -18.54
N ALA A 224 10.36 -18.59 -17.84
CA ALA A 224 9.98 -19.80 -17.12
C ALA A 224 9.10 -19.47 -15.87
N PRO A 225 8.30 -20.43 -15.39
CA PRO A 225 7.47 -20.21 -14.21
C PRO A 225 8.30 -19.94 -12.95
N PHE A 226 7.92 -18.91 -12.19
CA PHE A 226 8.57 -18.55 -10.92
C PHE A 226 7.54 -18.16 -9.84
N VAL A 227 7.98 -18.11 -8.60
CA VAL A 227 7.14 -17.73 -7.46
C VAL A 227 7.79 -16.57 -6.73
N LYS A 228 7.14 -15.41 -6.72
CA LYS A 228 7.56 -14.22 -5.95
C LYS A 228 6.84 -14.20 -4.61
N SER A 229 7.57 -14.12 -3.51
CA SER A 229 7.04 -13.99 -2.16
C SER A 229 7.67 -12.79 -1.47
N VAL A 230 6.83 -11.95 -0.87
CA VAL A 230 7.27 -10.74 -0.15
C VAL A 230 6.63 -10.70 1.23
N PHE A 231 7.47 -10.63 2.26
CA PHE A 231 7.06 -10.30 3.62
C PHE A 231 7.42 -8.84 3.92
N ARG A 232 6.47 -8.09 4.47
CA ARG A 232 6.69 -6.74 5.00
C ARG A 232 6.17 -6.65 6.42
N GLY A 233 7.03 -6.20 7.32
CA GLY A 233 6.69 -5.97 8.73
C GLY A 233 6.98 -4.53 9.13
N GLN A 234 6.08 -3.93 9.90
CA GLN A 234 6.26 -2.61 10.49
C GLN A 234 5.86 -2.68 11.96
N THR A 235 6.55 -1.94 12.79
CA THR A 235 6.24 -1.84 14.23
C THR A 235 6.42 -0.42 14.71
N TYR A 236 5.61 -0.03 15.70
CA TYR A 236 5.60 1.29 16.27
C TYR A 236 5.49 1.20 17.77
N TYR A 237 6.33 1.94 18.48
CA TYR A 237 6.38 1.98 19.93
C TYR A 237 6.54 3.41 20.43
N ALA A 238 5.50 3.96 21.06
CA ALA A 238 5.59 5.24 21.74
C ALA A 238 6.36 5.08 23.05
N VAL A 239 7.60 5.53 23.06
CA VAL A 239 8.46 5.56 24.26
C VAL A 239 7.99 6.67 25.21
N HIS A 240 7.54 7.78 24.61
CA HIS A 240 7.01 8.95 25.29
C HIS A 240 5.91 9.58 24.43
N ASP A 241 5.06 10.44 24.99
CA ASP A 241 3.99 11.12 24.24
C ASP A 241 4.48 11.91 23.02
N ARG A 242 5.76 12.27 23.00
CA ARG A 242 6.41 13.02 21.92
C ARG A 242 7.49 12.22 21.18
N VAL A 243 7.70 10.94 21.53
CA VAL A 243 8.76 10.12 20.92
C VAL A 243 8.19 8.77 20.53
N THR A 244 8.24 8.48 19.24
CA THR A 244 7.87 7.17 18.69
C THR A 244 9.06 6.53 18.01
N LEU A 245 9.37 5.30 18.38
CA LEU A 245 10.27 4.44 17.63
C LEU A 245 9.45 3.67 16.59
N ALA A 246 9.91 3.70 15.34
CA ALA A 246 9.32 2.94 14.25
C ALA A 246 10.36 2.03 13.62
N GLY A 247 9.96 0.82 13.26
CA GLY A 247 10.81 -0.14 12.59
C GLY A 247 10.10 -0.76 11.39
N ARG A 248 10.84 -1.02 10.31
CA ARG A 248 10.38 -1.71 9.12
C ARG A 248 11.35 -2.83 8.74
N VAL A 249 10.81 -3.92 8.26
CA VAL A 249 11.55 -4.98 7.58
C VAL A 249 10.81 -5.35 6.29
N ALA A 250 11.56 -5.58 5.22
CA ALA A 250 11.06 -6.21 4.01
C ALA A 250 11.97 -7.38 3.65
N LEU A 251 11.37 -8.53 3.33
CA LEU A 251 12.05 -9.72 2.87
C LEU A 251 11.37 -10.18 1.58
N GLY A 252 12.14 -10.35 0.53
CA GLY A 252 11.68 -10.80 -0.77
C GLY A 252 12.44 -12.04 -1.23
N VAL A 253 11.73 -12.97 -1.85
CA VAL A 253 12.32 -14.16 -2.47
C VAL A 253 11.59 -14.46 -3.78
N ILE A 254 12.35 -14.74 -4.85
CA ILE A 254 11.84 -15.33 -6.09
C ILE A 254 12.47 -16.72 -6.21
N ALA A 255 11.61 -17.73 -6.22
CA ALA A 255 11.99 -19.12 -6.43
C ALA A 255 11.58 -19.55 -7.85
N GLY A 256 12.42 -20.25 -8.53
CA GLY A 256 12.29 -20.70 -9.92
C GLY A 256 13.63 -20.59 -10.64
N GLU A 257 13.64 -20.00 -11.81
CA GLU A 257 14.78 -19.87 -12.68
C GLU A 257 15.84 -18.86 -12.20
N GLU A 258 16.90 -18.67 -12.96
CA GLU A 258 17.95 -17.69 -12.71
C GLU A 258 17.44 -16.25 -12.87
N SER A 259 18.16 -15.26 -12.35
CA SER A 259 17.70 -13.86 -12.35
C SER A 259 17.47 -13.34 -13.75
N ALA A 260 18.32 -13.70 -14.70
CA ALA A 260 18.22 -13.28 -16.10
C ALA A 260 16.96 -13.75 -16.82
N ASP A 261 16.40 -14.93 -16.43
CA ASP A 261 15.20 -15.49 -17.03
C ASP A 261 13.88 -14.95 -16.43
N ILE A 262 13.99 -14.05 -15.45
CA ILE A 262 12.86 -13.42 -14.80
C ILE A 262 12.69 -12.01 -15.39
N PRO A 263 11.47 -11.62 -15.85
CA PRO A 263 11.24 -10.27 -16.35
C PRO A 263 11.76 -9.21 -15.37
N ALA A 264 12.53 -8.22 -15.85
CA ALA A 264 13.18 -7.22 -15.00
C ALA A 264 12.20 -6.54 -14.04
N THR A 265 10.97 -6.24 -14.48
CA THR A 265 9.90 -5.65 -13.66
C THR A 265 9.44 -6.53 -12.48
N LYS A 266 9.79 -7.81 -12.47
CA LYS A 266 9.45 -8.74 -11.38
C LYS A 266 10.63 -9.01 -10.45
N ARG A 267 11.86 -8.69 -10.84
CA ARG A 267 13.04 -8.77 -9.97
C ARG A 267 12.92 -7.82 -8.78
N PHE A 268 13.77 -7.98 -7.80
CA PHE A 268 13.88 -7.04 -6.69
C PHE A 268 14.95 -6.01 -6.97
N PHE A 269 14.67 -4.79 -6.56
CA PHE A 269 15.57 -3.65 -6.55
C PHE A 269 15.52 -2.99 -5.19
N ALA A 270 16.58 -2.31 -4.77
CA ALA A 270 16.64 -1.53 -3.54
C ALA A 270 17.42 -0.23 -3.74
N GLY A 271 17.24 0.71 -2.83
CA GLY A 271 17.74 2.09 -2.91
C GLY A 271 16.60 3.09 -3.13
N GLY A 272 16.85 4.36 -2.83
CA GLY A 272 15.86 5.43 -2.96
C GLY A 272 15.00 5.69 -1.72
N GLY A 273 14.13 6.68 -1.84
CA GLY A 273 13.35 7.26 -0.75
C GLY A 273 12.35 6.36 -0.06
N GLY A 274 11.91 5.30 -0.72
CA GLY A 274 10.98 4.27 -0.23
C GLY A 274 11.66 2.98 0.26
N SER A 275 12.97 2.85 0.08
CA SER A 275 13.78 1.66 0.33
C SER A 275 14.91 1.98 1.32
N VAL A 276 16.14 2.13 0.88
CA VAL A 276 17.33 2.46 1.68
C VAL A 276 17.75 3.89 1.35
N ARG A 277 17.38 4.84 2.19
CA ARG A 277 17.68 6.27 1.99
C ARG A 277 19.18 6.54 2.08
N GLY A 278 19.67 7.42 1.21
CA GLY A 278 21.08 7.75 1.07
C GLY A 278 21.72 7.14 -0.18
N PHE A 279 21.14 6.09 -0.73
CA PHE A 279 21.49 5.50 -2.02
C PHE A 279 20.48 5.92 -3.09
N GLY A 280 20.87 5.95 -4.35
CA GLY A 280 20.01 6.26 -5.47
C GLY A 280 18.93 5.20 -5.71
N TYR A 281 17.94 5.56 -6.50
CA TYR A 281 16.80 4.70 -6.81
C TYR A 281 17.26 3.45 -7.57
N GLN A 282 16.93 2.27 -7.04
CA GLN A 282 17.29 0.95 -7.58
C GLN A 282 18.80 0.62 -7.59
N GLU A 283 19.69 1.47 -7.11
CA GLU A 283 21.14 1.31 -7.23
C GLU A 283 21.77 0.22 -6.34
N ILE A 284 21.04 -0.32 -5.34
CA ILE A 284 21.55 -1.35 -4.43
C ILE A 284 21.33 -2.73 -5.03
N GLY A 285 22.40 -3.52 -5.10
CA GLY A 285 22.37 -4.90 -5.56
C GLY A 285 23.27 -5.16 -6.77
N PRO A 286 23.01 -6.22 -7.53
CA PRO A 286 23.76 -6.59 -8.72
C PRO A 286 23.68 -5.52 -9.80
N GLN A 287 24.81 -5.28 -10.47
CA GLN A 287 24.93 -4.30 -11.56
C GLN A 287 25.71 -4.86 -12.72
N GLU A 288 25.37 -4.45 -13.93
CA GLU A 288 26.09 -4.71 -15.15
C GLU A 288 26.38 -3.36 -15.84
N ASP A 289 27.64 -3.07 -16.16
CA ASP A 289 28.11 -1.78 -16.73
C ASP A 289 27.69 -0.52 -15.93
N ASN A 290 27.48 -0.63 -14.63
CA ASN A 290 26.94 0.32 -13.65
C ASN A 290 25.40 0.48 -13.66
N ASP A 291 24.68 -0.26 -14.46
CA ASP A 291 23.22 -0.25 -14.47
C ASP A 291 22.65 -1.37 -13.55
N PRO A 292 21.61 -1.11 -12.79
CA PRO A 292 21.03 -2.11 -11.88
C PRO A 292 20.30 -3.19 -12.68
N VAL A 293 20.65 -4.46 -12.45
CA VAL A 293 19.99 -5.61 -13.10
C VAL A 293 18.96 -6.29 -12.21
N GLY A 294 18.89 -5.89 -10.93
CA GLY A 294 18.00 -6.50 -9.96
C GLY A 294 18.35 -7.92 -9.55
N GLY A 295 17.58 -8.51 -8.65
CA GLY A 295 17.87 -9.82 -8.10
C GLY A 295 16.67 -10.62 -7.67
N ARG A 296 16.93 -11.85 -7.20
CA ARG A 296 15.91 -12.81 -6.74
C ARG A 296 15.62 -12.75 -5.25
N SER A 297 16.45 -12.08 -4.48
CA SER A 297 16.17 -11.87 -3.06
C SER A 297 16.40 -10.44 -2.65
N LEU A 298 15.63 -10.02 -1.64
CA LEU A 298 15.64 -8.69 -1.06
C LEU A 298 15.65 -8.78 0.45
N VAL A 299 16.47 -7.99 1.09
CA VAL A 299 16.37 -7.72 2.53
C VAL A 299 16.49 -6.22 2.75
N GLU A 300 15.55 -5.67 3.51
CA GLU A 300 15.59 -4.28 3.95
C GLU A 300 15.24 -4.18 5.43
N PHE A 301 15.93 -3.30 6.13
CA PHE A 301 15.63 -2.89 7.48
C PHE A 301 15.60 -1.36 7.55
N SER A 302 14.68 -0.81 8.32
CA SER A 302 14.65 0.63 8.60
C SER A 302 14.28 0.84 10.06
N GLY A 303 15.00 1.73 10.72
CA GLY A 303 14.73 2.18 12.07
C GLY A 303 14.62 3.69 12.13
N GLU A 304 13.55 4.21 12.72
CA GLU A 304 13.33 5.64 12.90
C GLU A 304 13.04 6.00 14.36
N ALA A 305 13.64 7.09 14.83
CA ALA A 305 13.22 7.79 16.03
C ALA A 305 12.50 9.09 15.61
N ARG A 306 11.19 9.15 15.85
CA ARG A 306 10.32 10.26 15.49
C ARG A 306 10.05 11.12 16.72
N PHE A 307 10.39 12.41 16.64
CA PHE A 307 10.28 13.38 17.72
C PHE A 307 9.23 14.43 17.38
N LYS A 308 8.16 14.53 18.14
CA LYS A 308 7.18 15.63 18.04
C LYS A 308 7.65 16.80 18.89
N ILE A 309 8.32 17.78 18.27
CA ILE A 309 8.92 18.93 18.97
C ILE A 309 7.83 19.92 19.38
N MET A 310 6.91 20.23 18.45
CA MET A 310 5.74 21.10 18.64
C MET A 310 4.51 20.42 18.02
N ASP A 311 3.33 20.99 18.19
CA ASP A 311 2.09 20.41 17.65
C ASP A 311 2.16 20.18 16.14
N LYS A 312 2.80 21.10 15.42
CA LYS A 312 2.92 21.04 13.96
C LYS A 312 4.31 20.67 13.44
N PHE A 313 5.32 20.54 14.31
CA PHE A 313 6.69 20.29 13.89
C PHE A 313 7.27 19.08 14.59
N GLY A 314 7.97 18.25 13.82
CA GLY A 314 8.71 17.10 14.29
C GLY A 314 10.08 16.98 13.62
N ALA A 315 10.91 16.16 14.20
CA ALA A 315 12.17 15.71 13.63
C ALA A 315 12.21 14.17 13.61
N VAL A 316 13.00 13.62 12.70
CA VAL A 316 13.24 12.18 12.58
C VAL A 316 14.74 11.96 12.45
N ALA A 317 15.25 10.96 13.16
CA ALA A 317 16.56 10.37 12.88
C ALA A 317 16.31 8.94 12.39
N PHE A 318 17.02 8.51 11.35
CA PHE A 318 16.82 7.19 10.78
C PHE A 318 18.13 6.50 10.40
N VAL A 319 18.07 5.18 10.36
CA VAL A 319 19.07 4.29 9.79
C VAL A 319 18.34 3.24 8.97
N ASP A 320 18.75 3.09 7.72
CA ASP A 320 18.24 2.10 6.79
C ASP A 320 19.36 1.16 6.37
N ALA A 321 19.07 -0.08 6.11
CA ALA A 321 20.01 -1.05 5.58
C ALA A 321 19.31 -2.00 4.62
N GLY A 322 19.96 -2.41 3.55
CA GLY A 322 19.37 -3.37 2.63
C GLY A 322 20.36 -3.93 1.63
N ASP A 323 19.94 -5.00 0.98
CA ASP A 323 20.68 -5.66 -0.09
C ASP A 323 19.72 -6.40 -1.02
N VAL A 324 20.15 -6.55 -2.26
CA VAL A 324 19.53 -7.38 -3.29
C VAL A 324 20.56 -8.35 -3.82
N ASP A 325 20.21 -9.63 -3.94
CA ASP A 325 21.14 -10.65 -4.42
C ASP A 325 20.52 -11.48 -5.57
N GLU A 326 21.33 -11.92 -6.52
CA GLU A 326 20.94 -12.82 -7.61
C GLU A 326 20.49 -14.20 -7.12
N ASN A 327 20.96 -14.60 -5.95
CA ASN A 327 20.56 -15.82 -5.31
C ASN A 327 19.23 -15.69 -4.58
N THR A 328 18.56 -16.79 -4.32
CA THR A 328 17.30 -16.83 -3.56
C THR A 328 17.45 -16.48 -2.08
N MET A 329 18.67 -16.41 -1.57
CA MET A 329 18.97 -16.02 -0.20
C MET A 329 19.86 -14.77 -0.19
N PRO A 330 19.42 -13.66 0.44
CA PRO A 330 20.20 -12.44 0.51
C PRO A 330 21.45 -12.64 1.37
N LYS A 331 22.53 -11.96 1.02
CA LYS A 331 23.76 -11.90 1.81
C LYS A 331 23.63 -10.81 2.88
N LEU A 332 23.69 -11.17 4.15
CA LEU A 332 23.62 -10.19 5.25
C LEU A 332 24.96 -9.52 5.58
N ASN A 333 26.06 -9.91 4.91
CA ASN A 333 27.40 -9.42 5.22
C ASN A 333 27.75 -8.12 4.48
N ASP A 334 27.04 -7.82 3.40
CA ASP A 334 27.37 -6.70 2.48
C ASP A 334 26.22 -5.69 2.37
N LEU A 335 25.44 -5.52 3.46
CA LEU A 335 24.32 -4.58 3.48
C LEU A 335 24.78 -3.14 3.19
N SER A 336 24.13 -2.49 2.24
CA SER A 336 24.21 -1.05 2.04
C SER A 336 23.52 -0.35 3.19
N ILE A 337 24.21 0.55 3.89
CA ILE A 337 23.72 1.23 5.11
C ILE A 337 23.63 2.72 4.86
N GLY A 338 22.45 3.29 4.99
CA GLY A 338 22.21 4.72 4.95
C GLY A 338 21.71 5.25 6.29
N ALA A 339 22.06 6.48 6.59
CA ALA A 339 21.56 7.17 7.80
C ALA A 339 21.20 8.61 7.48
N GLY A 340 20.34 9.21 8.29
CA GLY A 340 19.97 10.58 8.03
C GLY A 340 19.07 11.21 9.08
N LEU A 341 18.73 12.45 8.78
CA LEU A 341 17.82 13.27 9.59
C LEU A 341 16.69 13.81 8.71
N GLY A 342 15.57 14.05 9.33
CA GLY A 342 14.41 14.62 8.64
C GLY A 342 13.61 15.57 9.49
N ALA A 343 12.91 16.47 8.81
CA ALA A 343 11.92 17.36 9.40
C ALA A 343 10.50 16.90 9.00
N ARG A 344 9.55 17.16 9.87
CA ARG A 344 8.12 16.87 9.64
C ARG A 344 7.31 18.12 9.95
N TYR A 345 6.37 18.45 9.06
CA TYR A 345 5.35 19.43 9.31
C TYR A 345 3.99 18.77 9.26
N TYR A 346 3.33 18.63 10.41
CA TYR A 346 2.05 17.92 10.53
C TYR A 346 0.90 18.76 10.01
N THR A 347 0.19 18.24 9.01
CA THR A 347 -1.02 18.82 8.43
C THR A 347 -2.21 17.89 8.64
N ASP A 348 -3.42 18.37 8.39
CA ASP A 348 -4.64 17.57 8.48
C ASP A 348 -4.69 16.43 7.44
N PHE A 349 -3.84 16.48 6.40
CA PHE A 349 -3.75 15.49 5.31
C PHE A 349 -2.58 14.52 5.50
N GLY A 350 -1.79 14.67 6.55
CA GLY A 350 -0.57 13.94 6.81
C GLY A 350 0.66 14.85 6.96
N PRO A 351 1.78 14.33 7.47
CA PRO A 351 2.99 15.12 7.60
C PRO A 351 3.63 15.43 6.23
N LEU A 352 4.06 16.67 6.04
CA LEU A 352 5.05 16.99 5.02
C LEU A 352 6.41 16.49 5.52
N ARG A 353 7.10 15.73 4.70
CA ARG A 353 8.38 15.11 4.97
C ARG A 353 9.48 15.81 4.21
N PHE A 354 10.58 16.09 4.89
CA PHE A 354 11.85 16.50 4.32
C PHE A 354 12.95 15.66 4.99
N ASP A 355 13.62 14.81 4.25
CA ASP A 355 14.70 13.96 4.75
C ASP A 355 15.98 14.19 3.95
N VAL A 356 17.11 14.08 4.61
CA VAL A 356 18.45 14.02 4.02
C VAL A 356 19.09 12.73 4.49
N GLY A 357 19.49 11.88 3.54
CA GLY A 357 20.16 10.62 3.77
C GLY A 357 21.57 10.62 3.20
N VAL A 358 22.49 9.95 3.87
CA VAL A 358 23.86 9.74 3.42
C VAL A 358 24.20 8.25 3.47
N PRO A 359 24.93 7.71 2.47
CA PRO A 359 25.43 6.34 2.54
C PRO A 359 26.59 6.28 3.55
N LEU A 360 26.54 5.30 4.47
CA LEU A 360 27.60 5.09 5.48
C LEU A 360 28.75 4.21 4.94
N ASN A 361 28.45 3.35 3.99
CA ASN A 361 29.40 2.48 3.30
C ASN A 361 29.33 2.69 1.79
N LYS A 362 29.60 3.94 1.39
CA LYS A 362 29.55 4.42 0.02
C LYS A 362 30.47 3.58 -0.91
N ARG A 363 29.95 3.20 -2.08
CA ARG A 363 30.69 2.58 -3.16
C ARG A 363 31.35 3.69 -4.01
N ASP A 364 32.65 3.57 -4.24
CA ASP A 364 33.39 4.58 -4.99
C ASP A 364 32.89 4.67 -6.45
N ASN A 365 32.72 5.89 -6.94
CA ASN A 365 32.24 6.23 -8.30
C ASN A 365 30.83 5.74 -8.68
N LEU A 366 30.05 5.25 -7.72
CA LEU A 366 28.69 4.77 -7.95
C LEU A 366 27.68 5.55 -7.11
N ASP A 367 27.88 5.62 -5.81
CA ASP A 367 26.93 6.28 -4.93
C ASP A 367 27.19 7.78 -4.81
N ASP A 368 26.13 8.57 -4.70
CA ASP A 368 26.18 9.98 -4.38
C ASP A 368 26.60 10.24 -2.93
N ASN A 369 26.97 11.48 -2.62
CA ASN A 369 27.35 11.84 -1.25
C ASN A 369 26.15 11.94 -0.31
N PHE A 370 25.00 12.31 -0.82
CA PHE A 370 23.73 12.43 -0.08
C PHE A 370 22.54 12.44 -1.03
N GLN A 371 21.37 12.11 -0.50
CA GLN A 371 20.09 12.18 -1.20
C GLN A 371 19.09 13.01 -0.37
N ILE A 372 18.21 13.74 -1.05
CA ILE A 372 17.16 14.56 -0.45
C ILE A 372 15.80 14.02 -0.88
N TYR A 373 14.89 13.92 0.07
CA TYR A 373 13.54 13.41 -0.15
C TYR A 373 12.51 14.38 0.42
N ILE A 374 11.58 14.83 -0.43
CA ILE A 374 10.47 15.71 -0.06
C ILE A 374 9.17 15.04 -0.49
N SER A 375 8.25 14.80 0.43
CA SER A 375 6.97 14.15 0.11
C SER A 375 5.92 14.41 1.17
N ILE A 376 4.69 13.93 0.91
CA ILE A 376 3.59 13.93 1.86
C ILE A 376 3.45 12.51 2.43
N GLY A 377 3.42 12.37 3.75
CA GLY A 377 3.32 11.10 4.46
C GLY A 377 4.54 10.76 5.31
N GLN A 378 4.48 9.65 6.02
CA GLN A 378 5.66 9.06 6.69
C GLN A 378 6.42 8.17 5.69
N ALA A 379 7.68 7.83 5.99
CA ALA A 379 8.48 6.94 5.14
C ALA A 379 7.86 5.52 5.08
N PHE A 380 7.21 5.09 6.17
CA PHE A 380 6.47 3.83 6.29
C PHE A 380 5.47 3.86 7.46
#